data_b77e809d392aba4ed4a35faf3b98f4d9
#
_entry.id   b77e809d392aba4ed4a35faf3b98f4d9
#
_cell.length_a   1.000
_cell.length_b   1.000
_cell.length_c   1.000
_cell.angle_alpha   90.00
_cell.angle_beta   90.00
_cell.angle_gamma   90.00
#
_symmetry.space_group_name_H-M   'P 1'
#
loop_
_entity.id
_entity.type
_entity.pdbx_description
1 polymer ?
#
loop_
_entity_poly.entity_id
_entity_poly.type
_entity_poly.pdbx_seq_one_letter_code
_entity_poly.pdbx_strand_id
1 'polypeptide(L)'
;MMYNVKKINAISPVYHGILPNGEYNVNADVENPDAILVRSANLHDMPINDNLLCVARAGAGVNNIPLDKMAEHGVVVFNSPGANANAVKELVLAGLLLASRKICDGIEWCKTLADGETTVEKQVEAGKNRFIGPELEGKTLGVVGLGAIGVLVANAGVALGMNVLGYDPYISVEHAWHLSRAVSHALSLEDVIEKSDYITLHVPLMDSNRDMIDAAALSRMKSSAALLNFSRGGLVNIADVKAALDAGSLRVYVTDFPESALIGQRNAILTPHLGASTPESEDNCVRMVARQVNDYIKNGSIVNACNYPNCPLGKPIMPRVAVLHKNIPNVIGGITQVLSEEGLNIENMVNQSRGVYAYTVLDVATQPSDALMEKLRALPPVYRVRLLMP
;
A
#
# COMPACT_ATOMS: atom_id res chain seq x y z
N MET A 1 -5.03 -22.32 23.89
CA MET A 1 -5.23 -22.83 22.50
C MET A 1 -4.06 -22.32 21.66
N MET A 2 -3.46 -23.16 20.82
CA MET A 2 -2.34 -22.76 19.94
C MET A 2 -2.91 -22.51 18.53
N TYR A 3 -2.65 -21.35 17.96
CA TYR A 3 -3.10 -21.00 16.62
C TYR A 3 -2.04 -21.38 15.57
N ASN A 4 -2.46 -22.00 14.48
CA ASN A 4 -1.61 -22.42 13.39
C ASN A 4 -1.55 -21.32 12.30
N VAL A 5 -0.37 -20.81 12.03
CA VAL A 5 -0.16 -19.75 11.04
C VAL A 5 0.75 -20.29 9.93
N LYS A 6 0.21 -20.39 8.71
CA LYS A 6 0.99 -20.79 7.56
C LYS A 6 1.73 -19.59 6.99
N LYS A 7 3.04 -19.71 6.82
CA LYS A 7 3.80 -18.72 6.05
C LYS A 7 4.06 -19.22 4.63
N ILE A 8 3.76 -18.37 3.65
CA ILE A 8 3.96 -18.65 2.23
C ILE A 8 4.92 -17.61 1.66
N ASN A 9 5.91 -18.04 0.94
CA ASN A 9 7.12 -17.30 0.54
C ASN A 9 8.10 -17.03 1.72
N ALA A 10 9.17 -16.30 1.40
CA ALA A 10 10.09 -15.81 2.42
C ALA A 10 9.41 -14.69 3.22
N ILE A 11 9.08 -14.95 4.47
CA ILE A 11 8.51 -14.00 5.43
C ILE A 11 9.58 -13.71 6.48
N SER A 12 9.90 -12.44 6.69
CA SER A 12 10.86 -12.01 7.70
C SER A 12 10.52 -12.56 9.09
N PRO A 13 11.50 -13.05 9.87
CA PRO A 13 11.26 -13.65 11.19
C PRO A 13 10.82 -12.66 12.28
N VAL A 14 10.73 -11.37 12.00
CA VAL A 14 10.33 -10.33 12.98
C VAL A 14 8.93 -10.54 13.57
N TYR A 15 8.11 -11.41 12.97
CA TYR A 15 6.81 -11.79 13.52
C TYR A 15 6.93 -12.51 14.89
N HIS A 16 8.06 -13.17 15.21
CA HIS A 16 8.25 -13.88 16.48
C HIS A 16 8.07 -12.99 17.71
N GLY A 17 8.36 -11.70 17.62
CA GLY A 17 8.13 -10.73 18.68
C GLY A 17 6.65 -10.37 18.90
N ILE A 18 5.76 -10.76 17.97
CA ILE A 18 4.33 -10.40 17.96
C ILE A 18 3.45 -11.66 18.07
N LEU A 19 3.86 -12.73 17.41
CA LEU A 19 3.22 -14.04 17.41
C LEU A 19 4.13 -15.04 18.17
N PRO A 20 4.08 -15.08 19.52
CA PRO A 20 5.01 -15.87 20.32
C PRO A 20 4.75 -17.37 20.17
N ASN A 21 5.81 -18.18 20.15
CA ASN A 21 5.78 -19.64 19.96
C ASN A 21 4.89 -20.42 20.95
N GLY A 22 4.59 -19.86 22.13
CA GLY A 22 3.69 -20.49 23.11
C GLY A 22 2.20 -20.39 22.75
N GLU A 23 1.85 -19.48 21.83
CA GLU A 23 0.47 -19.21 21.41
C GLU A 23 0.26 -19.46 19.91
N TYR A 24 1.33 -19.36 19.13
CA TYR A 24 1.30 -19.48 17.67
C TYR A 24 2.35 -20.48 17.17
N ASN A 25 1.91 -21.39 16.30
CA ASN A 25 2.77 -22.26 15.51
C ASN A 25 2.90 -21.67 14.10
N VAL A 26 3.98 -20.94 13.84
CA VAL A 26 4.18 -20.24 12.55
C VAL A 26 5.18 -21.00 11.70
N ASN A 27 4.69 -21.71 10.66
CA ASN A 27 5.56 -22.49 9.81
C ASN A 27 4.99 -22.67 8.38
N ALA A 28 5.79 -23.18 7.44
CA ALA A 28 5.38 -23.38 6.05
C ALA A 28 4.53 -24.65 5.85
N ASP A 29 4.74 -25.67 6.70
CA ASP A 29 4.17 -27.01 6.54
C ASP A 29 2.80 -27.17 7.21
N VAL A 30 2.22 -26.08 7.71
CA VAL A 30 0.86 -26.11 8.30
C VAL A 30 -0.16 -26.47 7.22
N GLU A 31 -0.89 -27.56 7.43
CA GLU A 31 -1.91 -28.03 6.47
C GLU A 31 -3.25 -27.29 6.65
N ASN A 32 -3.70 -27.13 7.91
CA ASN A 32 -4.97 -26.48 8.26
C ASN A 32 -4.70 -25.20 9.09
N PRO A 33 -4.35 -24.08 8.44
CA PRO A 33 -4.02 -22.83 9.13
C PRO A 33 -5.26 -22.10 9.64
N ASP A 34 -5.12 -21.48 10.83
CA ASP A 34 -6.04 -20.46 11.33
C ASP A 34 -5.78 -19.10 10.69
N ALA A 35 -4.52 -18.85 10.29
CA ALA A 35 -4.14 -17.64 9.55
C ALA A 35 -3.03 -17.93 8.53
N ILE A 36 -2.92 -17.08 7.52
CA ILE A 36 -1.87 -17.17 6.51
C ILE A 36 -1.13 -15.84 6.45
N LEU A 37 0.21 -15.90 6.53
CA LEU A 37 1.11 -14.81 6.17
C LEU A 37 1.65 -15.06 4.77
N VAL A 38 1.43 -14.14 3.84
CA VAL A 38 1.84 -14.28 2.43
C VAL A 38 2.48 -12.99 1.92
N ARG A 39 3.33 -13.08 0.90
CA ARG A 39 3.89 -11.93 0.19
C ARG A 39 3.41 -11.88 -1.26
N SER A 40 3.95 -12.70 -2.14
CA SER A 40 3.70 -12.63 -3.58
C SER A 40 3.04 -13.89 -4.17
N ALA A 41 2.90 -14.98 -3.42
CA ALA A 41 2.27 -16.20 -3.91
C ALA A 41 0.82 -15.96 -4.31
N ASN A 42 0.40 -16.58 -5.40
CA ASN A 42 -0.98 -16.56 -5.88
C ASN A 42 -1.85 -17.50 -5.02
N LEU A 43 -2.93 -16.98 -4.46
CA LEU A 43 -3.89 -17.72 -3.62
C LEU A 43 -5.25 -17.97 -4.31
N HIS A 44 -5.41 -17.64 -5.59
CA HIS A 44 -6.69 -17.78 -6.29
C HIS A 44 -7.19 -19.22 -6.33
N ASP A 45 -6.29 -20.18 -6.50
CA ASP A 45 -6.62 -21.61 -6.61
C ASP A 45 -6.46 -22.37 -5.28
N MET A 46 -6.11 -21.64 -4.20
CA MET A 46 -5.92 -22.26 -2.88
C MET A 46 -7.26 -22.71 -2.30
N PRO A 47 -7.35 -23.95 -1.75
CA PRO A 47 -8.52 -24.35 -0.98
C PRO A 47 -8.65 -23.54 0.31
N ILE A 48 -9.87 -23.16 0.67
CA ILE A 48 -10.18 -22.42 1.88
C ILE A 48 -10.75 -23.41 2.90
N ASN A 49 -10.02 -23.63 3.99
CA ASN A 49 -10.44 -24.51 5.07
C ASN A 49 -11.35 -23.75 6.04
N ASP A 50 -12.26 -24.46 6.68
CA ASP A 50 -13.27 -23.87 7.59
C ASP A 50 -12.66 -23.13 8.80
N ASN A 51 -11.47 -23.56 9.26
CA ASN A 51 -10.78 -22.91 10.37
C ASN A 51 -10.00 -21.67 9.99
N LEU A 52 -9.79 -21.38 8.69
CA LEU A 52 -9.06 -20.19 8.24
C LEU A 52 -9.83 -18.92 8.62
N LEU A 53 -9.26 -18.10 9.50
CA LEU A 53 -9.85 -16.86 9.99
C LEU A 53 -9.41 -15.65 9.18
N CYS A 54 -8.15 -15.60 8.78
CA CYS A 54 -7.62 -14.47 8.04
C CYS A 54 -6.43 -14.83 7.16
N VAL A 55 -6.23 -13.99 6.13
CA VAL A 55 -5.04 -13.95 5.28
C VAL A 55 -4.41 -12.58 5.41
N ALA A 56 -3.12 -12.50 5.67
CA ALA A 56 -2.42 -11.24 5.86
C ALA A 56 -1.24 -11.13 4.89
N ARG A 57 -1.32 -10.17 3.96
CA ARG A 57 -0.30 -9.93 2.95
C ARG A 57 0.73 -8.91 3.42
N ALA A 58 1.98 -9.35 3.52
CA ALA A 58 3.12 -8.45 3.75
C ALA A 58 3.42 -7.63 2.47
N GLY A 59 2.67 -6.55 2.28
CA GLY A 59 2.72 -5.65 1.13
C GLY A 59 1.39 -4.91 0.92
N ALA A 60 1.39 -3.83 0.14
CA ALA A 60 0.23 -2.97 -0.05
C ALA A 60 -0.81 -3.51 -1.06
N GLY A 61 -0.38 -4.11 -2.17
CA GLY A 61 -1.29 -4.66 -3.19
C GLY A 61 -1.90 -6.00 -2.75
N VAL A 62 -3.01 -6.45 -3.35
CA VAL A 62 -3.69 -7.71 -3.00
C VAL A 62 -4.18 -8.49 -4.22
N ASN A 63 -3.62 -8.20 -5.40
CA ASN A 63 -4.04 -8.82 -6.67
C ASN A 63 -3.86 -10.35 -6.71
N ASN A 64 -3.03 -10.89 -5.84
CA ASN A 64 -2.76 -12.32 -5.70
C ASN A 64 -3.73 -13.04 -4.73
N ILE A 65 -4.76 -12.35 -4.22
CA ILE A 65 -5.70 -12.91 -3.23
C ILE A 65 -7.14 -12.71 -3.75
N PRO A 66 -7.98 -13.75 -3.82
CA PRO A 66 -9.37 -13.67 -4.27
C PRO A 66 -10.26 -13.07 -3.16
N LEU A 67 -10.39 -11.74 -3.10
CA LEU A 67 -11.02 -11.02 -1.99
C LEU A 67 -12.46 -11.44 -1.74
N ASP A 68 -13.30 -11.53 -2.79
CA ASP A 68 -14.71 -11.88 -2.65
C ASP A 68 -14.88 -13.34 -2.20
N LYS A 69 -14.14 -14.28 -2.80
CA LYS A 69 -14.13 -15.68 -2.38
C LYS A 69 -13.74 -15.82 -0.90
N MET A 70 -12.71 -15.08 -0.45
CA MET A 70 -12.32 -15.08 0.96
C MET A 70 -13.44 -14.51 1.85
N ALA A 71 -14.08 -13.40 1.44
CA ALA A 71 -15.15 -12.79 2.22
C ALA A 71 -16.36 -13.72 2.39
N GLU A 72 -16.79 -14.40 1.32
CA GLU A 72 -17.92 -15.35 1.34
C GLU A 72 -17.65 -16.58 2.23
N HIS A 73 -16.38 -16.89 2.52
CA HIS A 73 -15.98 -17.91 3.49
C HIS A 73 -15.75 -17.33 4.89
N GLY A 74 -16.06 -16.05 5.12
CA GLY A 74 -15.84 -15.38 6.39
C GLY A 74 -14.35 -15.27 6.77
N VAL A 75 -13.47 -15.11 5.76
CA VAL A 75 -12.02 -14.92 5.92
C VAL A 75 -11.67 -13.47 5.69
N VAL A 76 -11.07 -12.83 6.69
CA VAL A 76 -10.63 -11.42 6.59
C VAL A 76 -9.27 -11.36 5.89
N VAL A 77 -9.14 -10.48 4.90
CA VAL A 77 -7.88 -10.26 4.18
C VAL A 77 -7.27 -8.93 4.59
N PHE A 78 -6.10 -8.98 5.19
CA PHE A 78 -5.29 -7.81 5.59
C PHE A 78 -4.17 -7.54 4.60
N ASN A 79 -3.77 -6.28 4.51
CA ASN A 79 -2.54 -5.85 3.87
C ASN A 79 -1.74 -4.88 4.75
N SER A 80 -0.58 -4.43 4.28
CA SER A 80 0.29 -3.50 5.03
C SER A 80 0.44 -2.16 4.30
N PRO A 81 -0.62 -1.32 4.22
CA PRO A 81 -0.54 -0.03 3.56
C PRO A 81 0.42 0.90 4.32
N GLY A 82 1.30 1.57 3.59
CA GLY A 82 2.23 2.53 4.16
C GLY A 82 3.44 1.93 4.90
N ALA A 83 3.49 0.62 5.16
CA ALA A 83 4.63 0.00 5.83
C ALA A 83 5.94 0.12 5.05
N ASN A 84 5.87 0.24 3.73
CA ASN A 84 6.97 0.46 2.81
C ASN A 84 7.22 1.94 2.45
N ALA A 85 6.50 2.88 3.08
CA ALA A 85 6.47 4.27 2.63
C ALA A 85 7.86 4.93 2.66
N ASN A 86 8.68 4.63 3.67
CA ASN A 86 10.04 5.17 3.75
C ASN A 86 10.93 4.67 2.60
N ALA A 87 10.89 3.38 2.29
CA ALA A 87 11.69 2.82 1.20
C ALA A 87 11.31 3.44 -0.16
N VAL A 88 10.00 3.59 -0.44
CA VAL A 88 9.53 4.27 -1.65
C VAL A 88 9.97 5.73 -1.68
N LYS A 89 9.85 6.46 -0.56
CA LYS A 89 10.33 7.86 -0.46
C LYS A 89 11.82 7.95 -0.83
N GLU A 90 12.66 7.05 -0.33
CA GLU A 90 14.10 7.05 -0.63
C GLU A 90 14.37 6.79 -2.12
N LEU A 91 13.64 5.87 -2.75
CA LEU A 91 13.74 5.65 -4.19
C LEU A 91 13.26 6.86 -5.00
N VAL A 92 12.22 7.56 -4.56
CA VAL A 92 11.77 8.83 -5.19
C VAL A 92 12.87 9.89 -5.11
N LEU A 93 13.53 10.04 -3.96
CA LEU A 93 14.65 10.98 -3.79
C LEU A 93 15.83 10.62 -4.73
N ALA A 94 16.17 9.34 -4.82
CA ALA A 94 17.15 8.88 -5.81
C ALA A 94 16.71 9.24 -7.23
N GLY A 95 15.43 9.00 -7.59
CA GLY A 95 14.86 9.37 -8.88
C GLY A 95 14.93 10.87 -9.17
N LEU A 96 14.68 11.74 -8.19
CA LEU A 96 14.82 13.19 -8.31
C LEU A 96 16.27 13.58 -8.64
N LEU A 97 17.24 13.01 -7.94
CA LEU A 97 18.66 13.27 -8.16
C LEU A 97 19.14 12.74 -9.53
N LEU A 98 18.71 11.55 -9.92
CA LEU A 98 19.01 10.96 -11.24
C LEU A 98 18.38 11.77 -12.37
N ALA A 99 17.16 12.28 -12.19
CA ALA A 99 16.48 13.14 -13.15
C ALA A 99 17.17 14.52 -13.28
N SER A 100 17.75 15.05 -12.20
CA SER A 100 18.42 16.35 -12.19
C SER A 100 19.80 16.29 -12.83
N ARG A 101 20.60 15.32 -12.41
CA ARG A 101 21.98 15.16 -12.82
C ARG A 101 22.06 13.94 -13.72
N LYS A 102 22.72 14.03 -14.88
CA LYS A 102 22.89 12.91 -15.83
C LYS A 102 23.84 11.85 -15.28
N ILE A 103 23.56 11.35 -14.06
CA ILE A 103 24.44 10.44 -13.33
C ILE A 103 24.55 9.09 -14.04
N CYS A 104 23.43 8.52 -14.51
CA CYS A 104 23.45 7.25 -15.23
C CYS A 104 24.29 7.33 -16.50
N ASP A 105 24.09 8.37 -17.31
CA ASP A 105 24.88 8.58 -18.53
C ASP A 105 26.36 8.77 -18.23
N GLY A 106 26.68 9.51 -17.16
CA GLY A 106 28.04 9.72 -16.69
C GLY A 106 28.72 8.43 -16.25
N ILE A 107 28.01 7.57 -15.51
CA ILE A 107 28.50 6.26 -15.08
C ILE A 107 28.81 5.37 -16.30
N GLU A 108 27.87 5.27 -17.25
CA GLU A 108 28.08 4.46 -18.46
C GLU A 108 29.25 5.01 -19.30
N TRP A 109 29.37 6.32 -19.42
CA TRP A 109 30.50 6.90 -20.11
C TRP A 109 31.83 6.62 -19.40
N CYS A 110 31.90 6.73 -18.07
CA CYS A 110 33.14 6.42 -17.34
C CYS A 110 33.63 4.98 -17.56
N LYS A 111 32.75 4.02 -17.81
CA LYS A 111 33.09 2.64 -18.14
C LYS A 111 33.80 2.50 -19.49
N THR A 112 33.70 3.50 -20.37
CA THR A 112 34.33 3.50 -21.70
C THR A 112 35.72 4.15 -21.72
N LEU A 113 36.12 4.76 -20.59
CA LEU A 113 37.40 5.46 -20.51
C LEU A 113 38.56 4.46 -20.33
N ALA A 114 39.67 4.73 -21.00
CA ALA A 114 40.93 3.98 -20.86
C ALA A 114 42.11 4.90 -21.14
N ASP A 115 43.25 4.63 -20.53
CA ASP A 115 44.49 5.28 -20.87
C ASP A 115 44.93 4.92 -22.31
N GLY A 116 45.37 5.94 -23.05
CA GLY A 116 45.76 5.81 -24.44
C GLY A 116 46.62 7.01 -24.86
N GLU A 117 46.28 7.69 -25.96
CA GLU A 117 46.93 8.95 -26.38
C GLU A 117 46.80 10.05 -25.32
N THR A 118 45.73 10.01 -24.51
CA THR A 118 45.48 10.91 -23.38
C THR A 118 45.10 10.09 -22.14
N THR A 119 45.46 10.60 -20.95
CA THR A 119 45.14 9.95 -19.67
C THR A 119 43.63 10.07 -19.38
N VAL A 120 43.10 9.15 -18.54
CA VAL A 120 41.69 9.15 -18.12
C VAL A 120 41.28 10.51 -17.52
N GLU A 121 42.12 11.14 -16.70
CA GLU A 121 41.86 12.44 -16.10
C GLU A 121 41.63 13.53 -17.16
N LYS A 122 42.45 13.58 -18.21
CA LYS A 122 42.29 14.54 -19.31
C LYS A 122 41.02 14.29 -20.10
N GLN A 123 40.65 13.03 -20.33
CA GLN A 123 39.42 12.64 -20.99
C GLN A 123 38.21 13.09 -20.13
N VAL A 124 38.25 12.89 -18.79
CA VAL A 124 37.20 13.34 -17.86
C VAL A 124 37.04 14.86 -17.92
N GLU A 125 38.08 15.65 -17.80
CA GLU A 125 38.00 17.11 -17.85
C GLU A 125 37.47 17.62 -19.19
N ALA A 126 37.80 16.99 -20.28
CA ALA A 126 37.30 17.37 -21.62
C ALA A 126 35.81 16.98 -21.82
N GLY A 127 35.35 15.89 -21.20
CA GLY A 127 34.03 15.31 -21.45
C GLY A 127 32.95 15.67 -20.43
N LYS A 128 33.30 16.08 -19.21
CA LYS A 128 32.35 16.28 -18.07
C LYS A 128 31.20 17.23 -18.35
N ASN A 129 31.40 18.24 -19.20
CA ASN A 129 30.37 19.23 -19.51
C ASN A 129 29.14 18.67 -20.23
N ARG A 130 29.18 17.45 -20.77
CA ARG A 130 28.03 16.75 -21.37
C ARG A 130 27.02 16.30 -20.32
N PHE A 131 27.43 16.22 -19.05
CA PHE A 131 26.65 15.69 -17.94
C PHE A 131 26.16 16.77 -16.97
N ILE A 132 26.23 18.06 -17.38
CA ILE A 132 25.71 19.18 -16.61
C ILE A 132 24.17 19.01 -16.46
N GLY A 133 23.67 19.23 -15.24
CA GLY A 133 22.26 19.26 -14.91
C GLY A 133 21.94 20.24 -13.79
N PRO A 134 20.67 20.58 -13.59
CA PRO A 134 20.23 21.55 -12.58
C PRO A 134 20.37 20.99 -11.14
N GLU A 135 20.37 21.89 -10.17
CA GLU A 135 20.18 21.58 -8.74
C GLU A 135 18.68 21.49 -8.41
N LEU A 136 18.35 20.82 -7.28
CA LEU A 136 16.98 20.72 -6.78
C LEU A 136 16.56 21.96 -5.99
N GLU A 137 17.49 22.60 -5.29
CA GLU A 137 17.23 23.78 -4.46
C GLU A 137 16.53 24.88 -5.27
N GLY A 138 15.47 25.45 -4.71
CA GLY A 138 14.65 26.49 -5.32
C GLY A 138 13.75 26.03 -6.46
N LYS A 139 13.83 24.76 -6.90
CA LYS A 139 12.90 24.19 -7.90
C LYS A 139 11.57 23.81 -7.26
N THR A 140 10.51 23.77 -8.08
CA THR A 140 9.18 23.38 -7.62
C THR A 140 8.97 21.86 -7.79
N LEU A 141 8.68 21.18 -6.67
CA LEU A 141 8.26 19.79 -6.64
C LEU A 141 6.73 19.70 -6.51
N GLY A 142 6.06 19.22 -7.52
CA GLY A 142 4.64 18.87 -7.48
C GLY A 142 4.46 17.44 -6.95
N VAL A 143 3.67 17.28 -5.89
CA VAL A 143 3.36 15.98 -5.29
C VAL A 143 1.86 15.71 -5.46
N VAL A 144 1.53 14.71 -6.27
CA VAL A 144 0.15 14.27 -6.55
C VAL A 144 -0.17 13.06 -5.69
N GLY A 145 -1.09 13.23 -4.74
CA GLY A 145 -1.38 12.26 -3.69
C GLY A 145 -0.54 12.49 -2.43
N LEU A 146 -1.21 12.83 -1.32
CA LEU A 146 -0.61 13.12 -0.01
C LEU A 146 -0.98 12.03 1.03
N GLY A 147 -0.94 10.77 0.58
CA GLY A 147 -1.03 9.61 1.45
C GLY A 147 0.29 9.33 2.20
N ALA A 148 0.45 8.12 2.73
CA ALA A 148 1.61 7.71 3.53
C ALA A 148 2.97 7.97 2.86
N ILE A 149 3.07 7.80 1.54
CA ILE A 149 4.30 8.05 0.76
C ILE A 149 4.42 9.53 0.41
N GLY A 150 3.37 10.13 -0.17
CA GLY A 150 3.41 11.50 -0.68
C GLY A 150 3.73 12.53 0.39
N VAL A 151 3.24 12.36 1.63
CA VAL A 151 3.59 13.22 2.77
C VAL A 151 5.09 13.15 3.08
N LEU A 152 5.67 11.94 3.09
CA LEU A 152 7.11 11.78 3.35
C LEU A 152 7.96 12.40 2.23
N VAL A 153 7.54 12.24 0.97
CA VAL A 153 8.22 12.84 -0.20
C VAL A 153 8.10 14.36 -0.17
N ALA A 154 6.92 14.90 0.11
CA ALA A 154 6.70 16.35 0.23
C ALA A 154 7.60 16.97 1.32
N ASN A 155 7.64 16.35 2.49
CA ASN A 155 8.49 16.80 3.60
C ASN A 155 9.98 16.71 3.25
N ALA A 156 10.41 15.65 2.55
CA ALA A 156 11.78 15.51 2.10
C ALA A 156 12.14 16.56 1.03
N GLY A 157 11.22 16.89 0.13
CA GLY A 157 11.39 17.97 -0.85
C GLY A 157 11.63 19.33 -0.18
N VAL A 158 10.86 19.63 0.88
CA VAL A 158 11.09 20.82 1.71
C VAL A 158 12.49 20.80 2.35
N ALA A 159 12.91 19.66 2.89
CA ALA A 159 14.24 19.51 3.49
C ALA A 159 15.40 19.67 2.48
N LEU A 160 15.15 19.39 1.19
CA LEU A 160 16.10 19.63 0.09
C LEU A 160 16.06 21.07 -0.46
N GLY A 161 15.33 21.99 0.18
CA GLY A 161 15.24 23.39 -0.25
C GLY A 161 14.35 23.60 -1.48
N MET A 162 13.49 22.63 -1.82
CA MET A 162 12.54 22.77 -2.92
C MET A 162 11.29 23.55 -2.49
N ASN A 163 10.65 24.24 -3.44
CA ASN A 163 9.28 24.74 -3.27
C ASN A 163 8.33 23.56 -3.52
N VAL A 164 7.57 23.13 -2.50
CA VAL A 164 6.70 21.95 -2.62
C VAL A 164 5.25 22.37 -2.81
N LEU A 165 4.62 21.84 -3.87
CA LEU A 165 3.22 22.05 -4.21
C LEU A 165 2.50 20.69 -4.14
N GLY A 166 1.62 20.51 -3.13
CA GLY A 166 0.91 19.26 -2.88
C GLY A 166 -0.55 19.30 -3.34
N TYR A 167 -1.01 18.25 -4.00
CA TYR A 167 -2.41 18.07 -4.43
C TYR A 167 -2.94 16.72 -3.99
N ASP A 168 -3.98 16.72 -3.17
CA ASP A 168 -4.77 15.52 -2.82
C ASP A 168 -6.17 15.96 -2.37
N PRO A 169 -7.23 15.73 -3.17
CA PRO A 169 -8.60 16.10 -2.80
C PRO A 169 -9.19 15.21 -1.69
N TYR A 170 -8.51 14.12 -1.32
CA TYR A 170 -8.98 13.13 -0.33
C TYR A 170 -8.01 12.97 0.84
N ILE A 171 -7.13 13.94 1.09
CA ILE A 171 -6.17 13.86 2.19
C ILE A 171 -6.86 13.60 3.52
N SER A 172 -6.40 12.60 4.26
CA SER A 172 -6.93 12.34 5.61
C SER A 172 -6.40 13.37 6.61
N VAL A 173 -7.16 13.59 7.69
CA VAL A 173 -6.73 14.45 8.79
C VAL A 173 -5.39 13.98 9.37
N GLU A 174 -5.20 12.66 9.51
CA GLU A 174 -3.96 12.06 10.00
C GLU A 174 -2.76 12.43 9.11
N HIS A 175 -2.87 12.26 7.80
CA HIS A 175 -1.82 12.62 6.86
C HIS A 175 -1.55 14.13 6.86
N ALA A 176 -2.58 14.95 6.95
CA ALA A 176 -2.42 16.41 7.02
C ALA A 176 -1.64 16.86 8.27
N TRP A 177 -1.80 16.18 9.42
CA TRP A 177 -1.03 16.46 10.62
C TRP A 177 0.47 16.15 10.48
N HIS A 178 0.84 15.26 9.59
CA HIS A 178 2.23 14.91 9.32
C HIS A 178 2.88 15.72 8.20
N LEU A 179 2.10 16.54 7.48
CA LEU A 179 2.58 17.37 6.40
C LEU A 179 3.26 18.63 6.92
N SER A 180 4.43 18.96 6.38
CA SER A 180 5.13 20.21 6.71
C SER A 180 4.30 21.43 6.34
N ARG A 181 4.30 22.45 7.19
CA ARG A 181 3.64 23.74 6.94
C ARG A 181 4.23 24.51 5.75
N ALA A 182 5.43 24.16 5.30
CA ALA A 182 6.07 24.74 4.13
C ALA A 182 5.56 24.18 2.80
N VAL A 183 4.73 23.12 2.82
CA VAL A 183 4.07 22.60 1.63
C VAL A 183 2.89 23.47 1.27
N SER A 184 2.90 24.01 0.04
CA SER A 184 1.81 24.81 -0.51
C SER A 184 0.71 23.90 -1.05
N HIS A 185 -0.57 24.27 -0.84
CA HIS A 185 -1.70 23.55 -1.37
C HIS A 185 -1.99 23.96 -2.82
N ALA A 186 -2.05 22.99 -3.74
CA ALA A 186 -2.55 23.18 -5.10
C ALA A 186 -4.08 22.98 -5.12
N LEU A 187 -4.79 23.87 -5.80
CA LEU A 187 -6.26 23.80 -5.88
C LEU A 187 -6.74 22.74 -6.89
N SER A 188 -5.89 22.40 -7.86
CA SER A 188 -6.18 21.43 -8.91
C SER A 188 -4.93 20.65 -9.31
N LEU A 189 -5.13 19.53 -10.03
CA LEU A 189 -4.04 18.79 -10.66
C LEU A 189 -3.31 19.65 -11.71
N GLU A 190 -4.06 20.44 -12.43
CA GLU A 190 -3.54 21.37 -13.46
C GLU A 190 -2.54 22.37 -12.86
N ASP A 191 -2.83 22.91 -11.68
CA ASP A 191 -1.89 23.78 -10.96
C ASP A 191 -0.54 23.10 -10.74
N VAL A 192 -0.56 21.81 -10.36
CA VAL A 192 0.66 21.02 -10.18
C VAL A 192 1.39 20.82 -11.50
N ILE A 193 0.67 20.45 -12.55
CA ILE A 193 1.22 20.17 -13.89
C ILE A 193 1.93 21.39 -14.46
N GLU A 194 1.31 22.56 -14.39
CA GLU A 194 1.82 23.79 -15.01
C GLU A 194 2.99 24.44 -14.24
N LYS A 195 2.93 24.37 -12.90
CA LYS A 195 3.86 25.12 -12.05
C LYS A 195 5.12 24.38 -11.69
N SER A 196 5.11 23.04 -11.79
CA SER A 196 6.19 22.20 -11.25
C SER A 196 7.36 22.01 -12.22
N ASP A 197 8.56 21.92 -11.67
CA ASP A 197 9.78 21.50 -12.38
C ASP A 197 10.01 20.00 -12.29
N TYR A 198 9.47 19.38 -11.23
CA TYR A 198 9.43 17.95 -10.97
C TYR A 198 8.03 17.58 -10.52
N ILE A 199 7.46 16.53 -11.08
CA ILE A 199 6.13 16.01 -10.70
C ILE A 199 6.29 14.56 -10.27
N THR A 200 5.75 14.20 -9.12
CA THR A 200 5.79 12.82 -8.61
C THR A 200 4.39 12.35 -8.22
N LEU A 201 4.06 11.12 -8.63
CA LEU A 201 2.73 10.54 -8.46
C LEU A 201 2.73 9.55 -7.31
N HIS A 202 1.77 9.71 -6.37
CA HIS A 202 1.59 8.86 -5.18
C HIS A 202 0.12 8.50 -4.94
N VAL A 203 -0.64 8.30 -6.01
CA VAL A 203 -2.04 7.90 -6.00
C VAL A 203 -2.21 6.42 -6.37
N PRO A 204 -3.25 5.72 -5.87
CA PRO A 204 -3.59 4.40 -6.35
C PRO A 204 -4.10 4.46 -7.81
N LEU A 205 -3.94 3.38 -8.56
CA LEU A 205 -4.58 3.25 -9.87
C LEU A 205 -6.06 2.86 -9.69
N MET A 206 -6.94 3.63 -10.28
CA MET A 206 -8.38 3.41 -10.38
C MET A 206 -8.81 3.63 -11.83
N ASP A 207 -10.00 3.16 -12.21
CA ASP A 207 -10.51 3.39 -13.58
C ASP A 207 -10.67 4.89 -13.88
N SER A 208 -10.98 5.70 -12.87
CA SER A 208 -11.16 7.15 -12.99
C SER A 208 -9.89 7.96 -13.18
N ASN A 209 -8.71 7.39 -12.88
CA ASN A 209 -7.42 8.09 -13.01
C ASN A 209 -6.42 7.33 -13.91
N ARG A 210 -6.90 6.35 -14.66
CA ARG A 210 -6.09 5.70 -15.70
C ARG A 210 -5.66 6.74 -16.73
N ASP A 211 -4.38 6.69 -17.11
CA ASP A 211 -3.77 7.64 -18.05
C ASP A 211 -3.98 9.13 -17.66
N MET A 212 -4.05 9.42 -16.34
CA MET A 212 -4.23 10.79 -15.85
C MET A 212 -3.12 11.76 -16.31
N ILE A 213 -1.97 11.21 -16.69
CA ILE A 213 -0.91 11.95 -17.39
C ILE A 213 -0.88 11.46 -18.82
N ASP A 214 -1.64 12.12 -19.67
CA ASP A 214 -1.80 11.92 -21.11
C ASP A 214 -1.12 13.03 -21.92
N ALA A 215 -1.32 13.05 -23.24
CA ALA A 215 -0.79 14.08 -24.13
C ALA A 215 -1.24 15.49 -23.74
N ALA A 216 -2.47 15.65 -23.27
CA ALA A 216 -3.00 16.95 -22.85
C ALA A 216 -2.31 17.45 -21.58
N ALA A 217 -2.14 16.60 -20.59
CA ALA A 217 -1.39 16.89 -19.37
C ALA A 217 0.09 17.21 -19.67
N LEU A 218 0.76 16.38 -20.50
CA LEU A 218 2.14 16.57 -20.89
C LEU A 218 2.36 17.89 -21.66
N SER A 219 1.42 18.30 -22.51
CA SER A 219 1.51 19.56 -23.25
C SER A 219 1.47 20.82 -22.37
N ARG A 220 0.92 20.70 -21.15
CA ARG A 220 0.83 21.79 -20.17
C ARG A 220 2.04 21.82 -19.22
N MET A 221 2.86 20.77 -19.21
CA MET A 221 4.08 20.74 -18.41
C MET A 221 5.14 21.70 -18.98
N LYS A 222 6.04 22.16 -18.12
CA LYS A 222 7.25 22.84 -18.59
C LYS A 222 8.08 21.86 -19.41
N SER A 223 8.63 22.28 -20.53
CA SER A 223 9.52 21.43 -21.35
C SER A 223 10.80 21.00 -20.60
N SER A 224 11.16 21.74 -19.54
CA SER A 224 12.23 21.40 -18.60
C SER A 224 11.79 20.47 -17.47
N ALA A 225 10.51 20.09 -17.40
CA ALA A 225 10.00 19.27 -16.29
C ALA A 225 10.52 17.83 -16.34
N ALA A 226 10.57 17.23 -15.17
CA ALA A 226 10.76 15.79 -14.97
C ALA A 226 9.49 15.20 -14.36
N LEU A 227 9.03 14.06 -14.91
CA LEU A 227 7.92 13.28 -14.37
C LEU A 227 8.44 12.02 -13.69
N LEU A 228 8.00 11.75 -12.47
CA LEU A 228 8.36 10.58 -11.69
C LEU A 228 7.11 9.75 -11.35
N ASN A 229 7.15 8.45 -11.64
CA ASN A 229 6.08 7.52 -11.29
C ASN A 229 6.63 6.29 -10.56
N PHE A 230 6.57 6.32 -9.23
CA PHE A 230 6.88 5.22 -8.32
C PHE A 230 5.62 4.65 -7.65
N SER A 231 4.45 4.97 -8.20
CA SER A 231 3.15 4.56 -7.63
C SER A 231 2.58 3.35 -8.32
N ARG A 232 2.06 3.50 -9.56
CA ARG A 232 1.48 2.39 -10.35
C ARG A 232 1.67 2.63 -11.85
N GLY A 233 1.94 1.55 -12.60
CA GLY A 233 1.77 1.55 -14.04
C GLY A 233 0.32 1.88 -14.42
N GLY A 234 0.08 2.45 -15.60
CA GLY A 234 -1.25 2.84 -16.06
C GLY A 234 -1.79 4.18 -15.54
N LEU A 235 -1.07 4.89 -14.65
CA LEU A 235 -1.35 6.30 -14.32
C LEU A 235 -0.86 7.27 -15.40
N VAL A 236 0.08 6.83 -16.19
CA VAL A 236 0.77 7.62 -17.21
C VAL A 236 0.61 6.91 -18.54
N ASN A 237 0.19 7.61 -19.58
CA ASN A 237 0.13 7.08 -20.93
C ASN A 237 1.55 7.00 -21.51
N ILE A 238 2.05 5.81 -21.71
CA ILE A 238 3.46 5.58 -22.10
C ILE A 238 3.73 5.99 -23.55
N ALA A 239 2.75 5.86 -24.45
CA ALA A 239 2.90 6.30 -25.84
C ALA A 239 3.07 7.83 -25.92
N ASP A 240 2.29 8.56 -25.12
CA ASP A 240 2.36 10.02 -25.04
C ASP A 240 3.66 10.50 -24.39
N VAL A 241 4.11 9.83 -23.31
CA VAL A 241 5.40 10.11 -22.69
C VAL A 241 6.54 9.90 -23.68
N LYS A 242 6.54 8.79 -24.41
CA LYS A 242 7.56 8.51 -25.42
C LYS A 242 7.59 9.61 -26.47
N ALA A 243 6.44 10.02 -27.00
CA ALA A 243 6.33 11.11 -27.97
C ALA A 243 6.85 12.45 -27.38
N ALA A 244 6.54 12.75 -26.12
CA ALA A 244 7.00 13.97 -25.45
C ALA A 244 8.53 13.97 -25.21
N LEU A 245 9.13 12.82 -24.87
CA LEU A 245 10.58 12.66 -24.74
C LEU A 245 11.28 12.82 -26.10
N ASP A 246 10.73 12.22 -27.18
CA ASP A 246 11.28 12.31 -28.52
C ASP A 246 11.19 13.74 -29.07
N ALA A 247 10.11 14.46 -28.76
CA ALA A 247 9.92 15.87 -29.15
C ALA A 247 10.71 16.84 -28.24
N GLY A 248 11.29 16.42 -27.13
CA GLY A 248 11.94 17.28 -26.15
C GLY A 248 10.98 18.21 -25.39
N SER A 249 9.68 17.91 -25.38
CA SER A 249 8.66 18.63 -24.58
C SER A 249 8.56 18.11 -23.15
N LEU A 250 9.14 16.97 -22.85
CA LEU A 250 9.41 16.47 -21.51
C LEU A 250 10.91 16.20 -21.39
N ARG A 251 11.55 16.70 -20.32
CA ARG A 251 12.99 16.55 -20.14
C ARG A 251 13.39 15.13 -19.75
N VAL A 252 12.70 14.53 -18.79
CA VAL A 252 13.03 13.20 -18.23
C VAL A 252 11.76 12.53 -17.69
N TYR A 253 11.64 11.24 -17.93
CA TYR A 253 10.69 10.38 -17.24
C TYR A 253 11.41 9.34 -16.39
N VAL A 254 11.03 9.21 -15.12
CA VAL A 254 11.58 8.22 -14.17
C VAL A 254 10.45 7.32 -13.67
N THR A 255 10.62 6.02 -13.77
CA THR A 255 9.58 5.10 -13.32
C THR A 255 10.13 3.78 -12.78
N ASP A 256 9.38 3.20 -11.85
CA ASP A 256 9.61 1.86 -11.29
C ASP A 256 8.74 0.78 -11.99
N PHE A 257 8.08 1.17 -13.10
CA PHE A 257 7.20 0.30 -13.90
C PHE A 257 7.68 0.31 -15.36
N PRO A 258 8.76 -0.44 -15.66
CA PRO A 258 9.31 -0.49 -17.01
C PRO A 258 8.33 -1.14 -17.99
N GLU A 259 8.11 -0.48 -19.13
CA GLU A 259 7.36 -1.03 -20.25
C GLU A 259 8.24 -1.14 -21.49
N SER A 260 7.94 -2.09 -22.37
CA SER A 260 8.76 -2.40 -23.55
C SER A 260 9.01 -1.18 -24.44
N ALA A 261 8.04 -0.29 -24.56
CA ALA A 261 8.13 0.94 -25.37
C ALA A 261 9.18 1.95 -24.86
N LEU A 262 9.57 1.83 -23.58
CA LEU A 262 10.56 2.72 -22.95
C LEU A 262 11.96 2.10 -22.82
N ILE A 263 12.12 0.82 -23.13
CA ILE A 263 13.44 0.16 -23.07
C ILE A 263 14.36 0.79 -24.11
N GLY A 264 15.48 1.33 -23.66
CA GLY A 264 16.43 2.05 -24.53
C GLY A 264 16.00 3.46 -24.91
N GLN A 265 14.84 3.95 -24.44
CA GLN A 265 14.38 5.30 -24.69
C GLN A 265 15.31 6.32 -24.00
N ARG A 266 15.81 7.29 -24.77
CA ARG A 266 16.62 8.38 -24.24
C ARG A 266 15.81 9.22 -23.24
N ASN A 267 16.45 9.62 -22.15
CA ASN A 267 15.84 10.39 -21.06
C ASN A 267 14.68 9.64 -20.32
N ALA A 268 14.55 8.33 -20.49
CA ALA A 268 13.76 7.47 -19.61
C ALA A 268 14.71 6.74 -18.63
N ILE A 269 14.45 6.87 -17.34
CA ILE A 269 15.19 6.17 -16.28
C ILE A 269 14.24 5.14 -15.67
N LEU A 270 14.58 3.86 -15.85
CA LEU A 270 13.71 2.74 -15.51
C LEU A 270 14.35 1.92 -14.41
N THR A 271 13.59 1.60 -13.36
CA THR A 271 14.00 0.68 -12.29
C THR A 271 13.03 -0.52 -12.23
N PRO A 272 13.49 -1.70 -11.81
CA PRO A 272 12.68 -2.94 -11.89
C PRO A 272 11.82 -3.14 -10.63
N HIS A 273 10.89 -2.23 -10.35
CA HIS A 273 9.92 -2.25 -9.26
C HIS A 273 10.59 -2.39 -7.86
N LEU A 274 11.54 -1.51 -7.58
CA LEU A 274 12.37 -1.53 -6.37
C LEU A 274 11.76 -0.78 -5.17
N GLY A 275 10.64 -0.10 -5.35
CA GLY A 275 10.07 0.81 -4.34
C GLY A 275 9.94 0.24 -2.93
N ALA A 276 9.63 -1.06 -2.79
CA ALA A 276 9.52 -1.73 -1.49
C ALA A 276 10.63 -2.76 -1.24
N SER A 277 11.67 -2.81 -2.07
CA SER A 277 12.69 -3.87 -2.05
C SER A 277 13.83 -3.54 -1.10
N THR A 278 13.53 -3.33 0.18
CA THR A 278 14.52 -3.18 1.25
C THR A 278 14.21 -4.13 2.40
N PRO A 279 15.22 -4.63 3.14
CA PRO A 279 14.98 -5.47 4.33
C PRO A 279 14.06 -4.81 5.36
N GLU A 280 14.23 -3.50 5.60
CA GLU A 280 13.43 -2.73 6.54
C GLU A 280 11.96 -2.63 6.11
N SER A 281 11.71 -2.48 4.81
CA SER A 281 10.35 -2.48 4.24
C SER A 281 9.67 -3.83 4.44
N GLU A 282 10.40 -4.94 4.20
CA GLU A 282 9.89 -6.29 4.44
C GLU A 282 9.57 -6.51 5.91
N ASP A 283 10.47 -6.14 6.81
CA ASP A 283 10.28 -6.20 8.25
C ASP A 283 9.07 -5.41 8.71
N ASN A 284 8.91 -4.16 8.24
CA ASN A 284 7.79 -3.30 8.60
C ASN A 284 6.45 -3.87 8.11
N CYS A 285 6.42 -4.41 6.89
CA CYS A 285 5.23 -5.08 6.37
C CYS A 285 4.85 -6.29 7.23
N VAL A 286 5.82 -7.13 7.59
CA VAL A 286 5.58 -8.32 8.42
C VAL A 286 5.16 -7.94 9.84
N ARG A 287 5.78 -6.94 10.47
CA ARG A 287 5.36 -6.43 11.78
C ARG A 287 3.91 -5.95 11.76
N MET A 288 3.52 -5.20 10.73
CA MET A 288 2.15 -4.71 10.60
C MET A 288 1.16 -5.85 10.48
N VAL A 289 1.36 -6.77 9.54
CA VAL A 289 0.41 -7.87 9.33
C VAL A 289 0.39 -8.87 10.48
N ALA A 290 1.50 -9.10 11.16
CA ALA A 290 1.53 -9.93 12.37
C ALA A 290 0.69 -9.33 13.52
N ARG A 291 0.75 -8.01 13.71
CA ARG A 291 -0.13 -7.29 14.67
C ARG A 291 -1.59 -7.43 14.28
N GLN A 292 -1.94 -7.23 13.03
CA GLN A 292 -3.31 -7.35 12.53
C GLN A 292 -3.86 -8.77 12.75
N VAL A 293 -3.07 -9.81 12.46
CA VAL A 293 -3.42 -11.22 12.73
C VAL A 293 -3.66 -11.45 14.23
N ASN A 294 -2.73 -11.01 15.09
CA ASN A 294 -2.85 -11.15 16.53
C ASN A 294 -4.10 -10.43 17.08
N ASP A 295 -4.32 -9.19 16.66
CA ASP A 295 -5.43 -8.38 17.14
C ASP A 295 -6.78 -8.92 16.64
N TYR A 296 -6.84 -9.41 15.41
CA TYR A 296 -8.06 -10.04 14.90
C TYR A 296 -8.34 -11.38 15.60
N ILE A 297 -7.35 -12.22 15.76
CA ILE A 297 -7.53 -13.52 16.42
C ILE A 297 -7.96 -13.36 17.88
N LYS A 298 -7.33 -12.46 18.62
CA LYS A 298 -7.57 -12.29 20.07
C LYS A 298 -8.72 -11.36 20.39
N ASN A 299 -8.84 -10.26 19.64
CA ASN A 299 -9.74 -9.17 20.01
C ASN A 299 -10.92 -9.01 19.02
N GLY A 300 -10.87 -9.65 17.85
CA GLY A 300 -11.80 -9.42 16.76
C GLY A 300 -11.59 -8.09 16.05
N SER A 301 -10.48 -7.39 16.31
CA SER A 301 -10.20 -6.08 15.74
C SER A 301 -9.85 -6.19 14.26
N ILE A 302 -10.50 -5.41 13.41
CA ILE A 302 -10.23 -5.33 11.97
C ILE A 302 -9.66 -3.95 11.65
N VAL A 303 -8.39 -3.90 11.23
CA VAL A 303 -7.71 -2.69 10.78
C VAL A 303 -6.97 -2.99 9.49
N ASN A 304 -7.11 -2.15 8.47
CA ASN A 304 -6.53 -2.31 7.14
C ASN A 304 -6.97 -3.59 6.41
N ALA A 305 -8.22 -4.04 6.61
CA ALA A 305 -8.76 -5.14 5.82
C ALA A 305 -9.14 -4.66 4.40
N CYS A 306 -8.96 -5.55 3.42
CA CYS A 306 -9.24 -5.27 2.02
C CYS A 306 -10.66 -5.63 1.62
N ASN A 307 -11.25 -6.63 2.26
CA ASN A 307 -12.56 -7.19 1.91
C ASN A 307 -13.66 -6.92 2.95
N TYR A 308 -13.33 -6.61 4.19
CA TYR A 308 -14.27 -6.24 5.24
C TYR A 308 -14.04 -4.80 5.72
N PRO A 309 -15.02 -4.18 6.40
CA PRO A 309 -14.85 -2.83 6.94
C PRO A 309 -13.83 -2.80 8.08
N ASN A 310 -13.18 -1.66 8.27
CA ASN A 310 -12.42 -1.41 9.48
C ASN A 310 -13.35 -1.35 10.69
N CYS A 311 -12.97 -2.06 11.75
CA CYS A 311 -13.66 -2.08 13.03
C CYS A 311 -12.59 -2.24 14.13
N PRO A 312 -11.89 -1.16 14.49
CA PRO A 312 -10.86 -1.20 15.52
C PRO A 312 -11.50 -1.46 16.89
N LEU A 313 -11.02 -2.49 17.56
CA LEU A 313 -11.55 -2.94 18.85
C LEU A 313 -10.41 -3.14 19.84
N GLY A 314 -10.63 -2.82 21.09
CA GLY A 314 -9.77 -3.20 22.20
C GLY A 314 -9.93 -4.67 22.61
N LYS A 315 -9.06 -5.12 23.54
CA LYS A 315 -9.20 -6.43 24.18
C LYS A 315 -10.62 -6.56 24.77
N PRO A 316 -11.31 -7.71 24.57
CA PRO A 316 -12.61 -7.93 25.18
C PRO A 316 -12.46 -7.99 26.70
N ILE A 317 -13.35 -7.31 27.40
CA ILE A 317 -13.46 -7.34 28.88
C ILE A 317 -14.63 -8.21 29.36
N MET A 318 -15.44 -8.65 28.41
CA MET A 318 -16.56 -9.60 28.58
C MET A 318 -16.68 -10.47 27.33
N PRO A 319 -17.49 -11.53 27.33
CA PRO A 319 -17.67 -12.36 26.15
C PRO A 319 -18.11 -11.51 24.94
N ARG A 320 -17.46 -11.73 23.81
CA ARG A 320 -17.67 -10.97 22.57
C ARG A 320 -18.09 -11.92 21.46
N VAL A 321 -19.27 -11.67 20.88
CA VAL A 321 -19.77 -12.34 19.68
C VAL A 321 -19.42 -11.48 18.46
N ALA A 322 -18.66 -12.03 17.53
CA ALA A 322 -18.23 -11.35 16.32
C ALA A 322 -18.82 -12.06 15.09
N VAL A 323 -19.56 -11.35 14.27
CA VAL A 323 -20.33 -11.89 13.14
C VAL A 323 -19.94 -11.22 11.85
N LEU A 324 -19.37 -11.98 10.92
CA LEU A 324 -19.14 -11.58 9.53
C LEU A 324 -20.36 -11.97 8.70
N HIS A 325 -20.96 -11.01 8.00
CA HIS A 325 -22.22 -11.24 7.29
C HIS A 325 -22.39 -10.38 6.04
N LYS A 326 -23.41 -10.69 5.24
CA LYS A 326 -23.80 -9.89 4.10
C LYS A 326 -24.47 -8.59 4.57
N ASN A 327 -24.17 -7.47 3.92
CA ASN A 327 -24.76 -6.18 4.21
C ASN A 327 -26.12 -6.02 3.49
N ILE A 328 -27.16 -6.63 4.07
CA ILE A 328 -28.54 -6.56 3.55
C ILE A 328 -29.52 -6.24 4.70
N PRO A 329 -30.75 -5.77 4.39
CA PRO A 329 -31.76 -5.49 5.41
C PRO A 329 -32.05 -6.67 6.35
N ASN A 330 -32.43 -6.37 7.58
CA ASN A 330 -32.88 -7.30 8.63
C ASN A 330 -31.80 -8.23 9.25
N VAL A 331 -30.55 -8.21 8.82
CA VAL A 331 -29.51 -9.10 9.38
C VAL A 331 -29.24 -8.77 10.85
N ILE A 332 -29.05 -7.49 11.17
CA ILE A 332 -28.81 -7.05 12.55
C ILE A 332 -30.01 -7.41 13.42
N GLY A 333 -31.26 -7.20 12.92
CA GLY A 333 -32.48 -7.59 13.60
C GLY A 333 -32.52 -9.09 13.92
N GLY A 334 -32.16 -9.95 12.95
CA GLY A 334 -32.08 -11.39 13.15
C GLY A 334 -31.02 -11.80 14.18
N ILE A 335 -29.84 -11.19 14.15
CA ILE A 335 -28.75 -11.43 15.12
C ILE A 335 -29.23 -11.04 16.54
N THR A 336 -29.79 -9.84 16.71
CA THR A 336 -30.23 -9.35 18.03
C THR A 336 -31.44 -10.13 18.55
N GLN A 337 -32.33 -10.60 17.68
CA GLN A 337 -33.47 -11.45 18.05
C GLN A 337 -32.99 -12.78 18.63
N VAL A 338 -32.04 -13.46 17.98
CA VAL A 338 -31.47 -14.73 18.49
C VAL A 338 -30.87 -14.57 19.90
N LEU A 339 -30.17 -13.46 20.15
CA LEU A 339 -29.62 -13.15 21.47
C LEU A 339 -30.72 -12.88 22.50
N SER A 340 -31.76 -12.13 22.11
CA SER A 340 -32.88 -11.79 22.99
C SER A 340 -33.72 -13.02 23.39
N GLU A 341 -33.94 -13.95 22.46
CA GLU A 341 -34.68 -15.20 22.73
C GLU A 341 -34.00 -16.09 23.78
N GLU A 342 -32.68 -16.02 23.90
CA GLU A 342 -31.88 -16.70 24.91
C GLU A 342 -31.68 -15.85 26.19
N GLY A 343 -32.30 -14.65 26.26
CA GLY A 343 -32.21 -13.77 27.41
C GLY A 343 -30.85 -13.12 27.62
N LEU A 344 -29.99 -13.08 26.59
CA LEU A 344 -28.69 -12.45 26.68
C LEU A 344 -28.80 -10.93 26.50
N ASN A 345 -28.30 -10.17 27.48
CA ASN A 345 -28.18 -8.73 27.37
C ASN A 345 -26.97 -8.34 26.52
N ILE A 346 -27.16 -7.37 25.62
CA ILE A 346 -26.10 -6.77 24.79
C ILE A 346 -25.63 -5.52 25.52
N GLU A 347 -24.39 -5.54 26.00
CA GLU A 347 -23.78 -4.42 26.73
C GLU A 347 -23.18 -3.37 25.77
N ASN A 348 -22.65 -3.83 24.63
CA ASN A 348 -22.11 -2.97 23.59
C ASN A 348 -22.32 -3.62 22.21
N MET A 349 -22.56 -2.79 21.19
CA MET A 349 -22.72 -3.26 19.83
C MET A 349 -22.06 -2.28 18.85
N VAL A 350 -21.26 -2.82 17.94
CA VAL A 350 -20.70 -2.10 16.82
C VAL A 350 -21.05 -2.84 15.54
N ASN A 351 -21.58 -2.13 14.55
CA ASN A 351 -21.75 -2.63 13.20
C ASN A 351 -21.07 -1.70 12.21
N GLN A 352 -20.24 -2.26 11.35
CA GLN A 352 -19.58 -1.56 10.26
C GLN A 352 -19.86 -2.28 8.94
N SER A 353 -19.92 -1.55 7.84
CA SER A 353 -20.14 -2.13 6.52
C SER A 353 -19.19 -1.55 5.47
N ARG A 354 -18.87 -2.37 4.46
CA ARG A 354 -18.09 -2.00 3.30
C ARG A 354 -18.66 -2.71 2.07
N GLY A 355 -19.38 -1.97 1.24
CA GLY A 355 -20.05 -2.54 0.08
C GLY A 355 -21.08 -3.61 0.50
N VAL A 356 -20.88 -4.83 0.01
CA VAL A 356 -21.77 -5.98 0.25
C VAL A 356 -21.45 -6.77 1.52
N TYR A 357 -20.40 -6.43 2.24
CA TYR A 357 -19.95 -7.14 3.44
C TYR A 357 -20.07 -6.26 4.68
N ALA A 358 -20.42 -6.87 5.80
CA ALA A 358 -20.53 -6.20 7.09
C ALA A 358 -19.93 -7.03 8.22
N TYR A 359 -19.58 -6.36 9.29
CA TYR A 359 -19.06 -6.93 10.51
C TYR A 359 -19.79 -6.36 11.71
N THR A 360 -20.51 -7.23 12.43
CA THR A 360 -21.22 -6.88 13.67
C THR A 360 -20.49 -7.53 14.84
N VAL A 361 -20.24 -6.74 15.87
CA VAL A 361 -19.59 -7.17 17.11
C VAL A 361 -20.50 -6.79 18.28
N LEU A 362 -20.75 -7.77 19.15
CA LEU A 362 -21.61 -7.60 20.33
C LEU A 362 -20.85 -8.09 21.55
N ASP A 363 -20.66 -7.21 22.53
CA ASP A 363 -20.18 -7.59 23.85
C ASP A 363 -21.42 -7.93 24.70
N VAL A 364 -21.45 -9.13 25.31
CA VAL A 364 -22.61 -9.67 25.99
C VAL A 364 -22.33 -9.95 27.46
N ALA A 365 -23.34 -9.81 28.31
CA ALA A 365 -23.20 -9.89 29.76
C ALA A 365 -22.68 -11.25 30.27
N THR A 366 -23.06 -12.35 29.61
CA THR A 366 -22.64 -13.70 29.95
C THR A 366 -22.24 -14.47 28.71
N GLN A 367 -21.47 -15.55 28.92
CA GLN A 367 -21.02 -16.40 27.82
C GLN A 367 -22.21 -17.05 27.10
N PRO A 368 -22.35 -16.88 25.78
CA PRO A 368 -23.36 -17.55 24.97
C PRO A 368 -23.24 -19.07 25.00
N SER A 369 -24.35 -19.78 24.96
CA SER A 369 -24.38 -21.23 24.82
C SER A 369 -23.93 -21.67 23.42
N ASP A 370 -23.43 -22.90 23.28
CA ASP A 370 -23.09 -23.49 21.98
C ASP A 370 -24.34 -23.53 21.06
N ALA A 371 -25.52 -23.82 21.64
CA ALA A 371 -26.78 -23.82 20.89
C ALA A 371 -27.12 -22.46 20.30
N LEU A 372 -26.91 -21.38 21.05
CA LEU A 372 -27.08 -20.01 20.55
C LEU A 372 -26.07 -19.69 19.42
N MET A 373 -24.80 -20.07 19.60
CA MET A 373 -23.79 -19.87 18.57
C MET A 373 -24.12 -20.61 17.27
N GLU A 374 -24.71 -21.81 17.35
CA GLU A 374 -25.20 -22.54 16.17
C GLU A 374 -26.39 -21.84 15.50
N LYS A 375 -27.36 -21.32 16.30
CA LYS A 375 -28.46 -20.53 15.74
C LYS A 375 -27.97 -19.30 14.97
N LEU A 376 -26.95 -18.60 15.48
CA LEU A 376 -26.36 -17.46 14.78
C LEU A 376 -25.66 -17.88 13.48
N ARG A 377 -24.94 -19.01 13.48
CA ARG A 377 -24.28 -19.57 12.28
C ARG A 377 -25.29 -19.99 11.23
N ALA A 378 -26.48 -20.45 11.64
CA ALA A 378 -27.54 -20.89 10.74
C ALA A 378 -28.31 -19.77 10.06
N LEU A 379 -28.10 -18.50 10.45
CA LEU A 379 -28.73 -17.37 9.78
C LEU A 379 -28.19 -17.24 8.33
N PRO A 380 -29.04 -17.27 7.28
CA PRO A 380 -28.59 -17.36 5.88
C PRO A 380 -27.59 -16.29 5.43
N PRO A 381 -27.66 -15.02 5.89
CA PRO A 381 -26.71 -13.99 5.49
C PRO A 381 -25.39 -13.99 6.28
N VAL A 382 -25.23 -14.91 7.24
CA VAL A 382 -24.03 -15.00 8.09
C VAL A 382 -22.98 -15.89 7.43
N TYR A 383 -21.75 -15.37 7.32
CA TYR A 383 -20.61 -16.11 6.79
C TYR A 383 -19.80 -16.78 7.89
N ARG A 384 -19.63 -16.11 9.04
CA ARG A 384 -18.87 -16.64 10.18
C ARG A 384 -19.29 -15.99 11.48
N VAL A 385 -19.34 -16.80 12.53
CA VAL A 385 -19.54 -16.36 13.92
C VAL A 385 -18.36 -16.82 14.77
N ARG A 386 -17.82 -15.91 15.57
CA ARG A 386 -16.74 -16.19 16.52
C ARG A 386 -17.13 -15.76 17.93
N LEU A 387 -16.76 -16.53 18.92
CA LEU A 387 -16.81 -16.16 20.33
C LEU A 387 -15.39 -15.84 20.80
N LEU A 388 -15.20 -14.66 21.35
CA LEU A 388 -13.93 -14.19 21.91
C LEU A 388 -14.13 -13.99 23.41
N MET A 389 -13.22 -14.54 24.19
CA MET A 389 -13.26 -14.46 25.65
C MET A 389 -12.25 -13.43 26.17
N PRO A 390 -12.50 -12.81 27.34
CA PRO A 390 -11.61 -11.85 27.99
C PRO A 390 -10.18 -12.33 28.22
#